data_a6cdd7390114379eace556ac336db812
#
_entry.id   a6cdd7390114379eace556ac336db812
#
_cell.length_a   1.000
_cell.length_b   1.000
_cell.length_c   1.000
_cell.angle_alpha   90.00
_cell.angle_beta   90.00
_cell.angle_gamma   90.00
#
_symmetry.space_group_name_H-M   'P 1'
#
loop_
_entity.id
_entity.type
_entity.pdbx_description
1 polymer ?
#
loop_
_entity_poly.entity_id
_entity_poly.type
_entity_poly.pdbx_seq_one_letter_code
_entity_poly.pdbx_strand_id
1 'polypeptide(L)'
;MATLDLLESLGVEVDFPEAQTCCGQPMLNSGCDTDALPLAQRFVDIFTGYDAIVCPSGSCVSMVKNHYAHLLHDNAPYEAMRTQVYELCEFLVDVLKIEQLPVKFPYKVGLHSSCHGLRELRLASDTERNTECFNKPRQLLEMLEGVEFSELRRVDECCGFGGTFAVSEEAVSCTMGRDRVADHLQAGTQVLTAGDMSCLMHLAGLIRRDKRPIHVMHIAEILAGYE
;
A
#
# COMPACT_ATOMS: atom_id res chain seq x y z
N MET A 1 13.00 5.41 -3.44
CA MET A 1 13.36 6.20 -4.64
C MET A 1 12.08 6.49 -5.45
N ALA A 2 11.40 5.51 -6.06
CA ALA A 2 10.26 5.78 -6.96
C ALA A 2 9.19 6.77 -6.41
N THR A 3 8.85 6.69 -5.13
CA THR A 3 7.91 7.64 -4.50
C THR A 3 8.48 9.06 -4.45
N LEU A 4 9.77 9.20 -4.13
CA LEU A 4 10.45 10.49 -4.12
C LEU A 4 10.47 11.09 -5.52
N ASP A 5 10.97 10.31 -6.50
CA ASP A 5 11.07 10.75 -7.89
C ASP A 5 9.70 11.16 -8.46
N LEU A 6 8.63 10.41 -8.11
CA LEU A 6 7.27 10.74 -8.51
C LEU A 6 6.80 12.07 -7.92
N LEU A 7 6.95 12.26 -6.61
CA LEU A 7 6.49 13.47 -5.93
C LEU A 7 7.27 14.70 -6.39
N GLU A 8 8.60 14.60 -6.53
CA GLU A 8 9.44 15.68 -7.06
C GLU A 8 9.07 16.04 -8.51
N SER A 9 8.77 15.03 -9.35
CA SER A 9 8.32 15.28 -10.74
C SER A 9 6.99 16.04 -10.82
N LEU A 10 6.16 15.91 -9.78
CA LEU A 10 4.89 16.63 -9.62
C LEU A 10 5.06 18.00 -8.92
N GLY A 11 6.29 18.42 -8.65
CA GLY A 11 6.61 19.71 -8.05
C GLY A 11 6.39 19.79 -6.54
N VAL A 12 6.30 18.66 -5.87
CA VAL A 12 6.21 18.59 -4.39
C VAL A 12 7.62 18.69 -3.81
N GLU A 13 7.81 19.58 -2.84
CA GLU A 13 9.03 19.62 -2.03
C GLU A 13 8.98 18.47 -1.01
N VAL A 14 9.96 17.59 -1.06
CA VAL A 14 9.99 16.36 -0.26
C VAL A 14 11.19 16.34 0.67
N ASP A 15 10.95 16.06 1.94
CA ASP A 15 11.98 15.72 2.92
C ASP A 15 11.87 14.23 3.30
N PHE A 16 13.01 13.60 3.53
CA PHE A 16 13.09 12.20 3.94
C PHE A 16 13.92 12.08 5.23
N PRO A 17 13.28 12.12 6.40
CA PRO A 17 14.00 11.98 7.67
C PRO A 17 14.71 10.63 7.79
N GLU A 18 16.05 10.63 7.75
CA GLU A 18 16.86 9.39 7.86
C GLU A 18 16.66 8.65 9.20
N ALA A 19 16.19 9.40 10.22
CA ALA A 19 15.94 8.84 11.55
C ALA A 19 14.66 7.99 11.63
N GLN A 20 13.81 7.97 10.57
CA GLN A 20 12.59 7.17 10.57
C GLN A 20 12.86 5.67 10.66
N THR A 21 11.91 4.94 11.22
CA THR A 21 12.01 3.50 11.45
C THR A 21 10.70 2.80 11.04
N CYS A 22 10.56 1.50 11.38
CA CYS A 22 9.33 0.76 11.23
C CYS A 22 8.17 1.43 12.01
N CYS A 23 6.95 1.36 11.47
CA CYS A 23 5.74 1.86 12.15
C CYS A 23 5.31 1.03 13.37
N GLY A 24 5.95 -0.09 13.65
CA GLY A 24 5.63 -0.94 14.81
C GLY A 24 4.47 -1.92 14.61
N GLN A 25 3.87 -1.97 13.43
CA GLN A 25 2.72 -2.86 13.17
C GLN A 25 3.00 -4.35 13.48
N PRO A 26 4.16 -4.95 13.15
CA PRO A 26 4.41 -6.35 13.49
C PRO A 26 4.39 -6.61 15.00
N MET A 27 4.88 -5.65 15.81
CA MET A 27 4.86 -5.74 17.27
C MET A 27 3.41 -5.68 17.79
N LEU A 28 2.64 -4.70 17.34
CA LEU A 28 1.23 -4.54 17.76
C LEU A 28 0.41 -5.76 17.37
N ASN A 29 0.54 -6.26 16.13
CA ASN A 29 -0.17 -7.44 15.66
C ASN A 29 0.17 -8.72 16.44
N SER A 30 1.31 -8.73 17.16
CA SER A 30 1.74 -9.84 18.00
C SER A 30 1.41 -9.64 19.49
N GLY A 31 0.69 -8.55 19.84
CA GLY A 31 0.36 -8.21 21.22
C GLY A 31 1.54 -7.66 22.04
N CYS A 32 2.59 -7.18 21.35
CA CYS A 32 3.78 -6.59 21.98
C CYS A 32 3.67 -5.05 22.03
N ASP A 33 2.65 -4.53 22.68
CA ASP A 33 2.33 -3.10 22.74
C ASP A 33 3.47 -2.28 23.37
N THR A 34 4.14 -2.84 24.36
CA THR A 34 5.29 -2.20 25.03
C THR A 34 6.47 -1.97 24.08
N ASP A 35 6.63 -2.82 23.07
CA ASP A 35 7.69 -2.69 22.07
C ASP A 35 7.23 -1.78 20.89
N ALA A 36 5.93 -1.72 20.63
CA ALA A 36 5.35 -0.85 19.60
C ALA A 36 5.30 0.62 20.06
N LEU A 37 5.06 0.89 21.33
CA LEU A 37 4.92 2.24 21.89
C LEU A 37 6.11 3.16 21.61
N PRO A 38 7.38 2.76 21.83
CA PRO A 38 8.53 3.62 21.53
C PRO A 38 8.64 3.98 20.05
N LEU A 39 8.22 3.07 19.16
CA LEU A 39 8.22 3.34 17.71
C LEU A 39 7.15 4.34 17.34
N ALA A 40 5.95 4.22 17.92
CA ALA A 40 4.87 5.18 17.73
C ALA A 40 5.26 6.58 18.24
N GLN A 41 5.87 6.68 19.44
CA GLN A 41 6.34 7.96 19.96
C GLN A 41 7.43 8.57 19.07
N ARG A 42 8.41 7.76 18.66
CA ARG A 42 9.47 8.20 17.73
C ARG A 42 8.90 8.72 16.41
N PHE A 43 7.86 8.08 15.87
CA PHE A 43 7.19 8.56 14.66
C PHE A 43 6.60 9.95 14.87
N VAL A 44 5.90 10.18 15.98
CA VAL A 44 5.36 11.51 16.32
C VAL A 44 6.47 12.55 16.45
N ASP A 45 7.56 12.22 17.16
CA ASP A 45 8.69 13.13 17.39
C ASP A 45 9.37 13.55 16.08
N ILE A 46 9.49 12.62 15.11
CA ILE A 46 10.14 12.88 13.81
C ILE A 46 9.23 13.68 12.89
N PHE A 47 7.94 13.34 12.82
CA PHE A 47 7.05 13.85 11.78
C PHE A 47 6.15 15.02 12.24
N THR A 48 6.24 15.45 13.49
CA THR A 48 5.53 16.65 13.95
C THR A 48 6.04 17.88 13.21
N GLY A 49 5.12 18.64 12.62
CA GLY A 49 5.41 19.92 11.94
C GLY A 49 5.52 19.82 10.42
N TYR A 50 5.38 18.62 9.83
CA TYR A 50 5.23 18.48 8.39
C TYR A 50 3.79 18.80 7.94
N ASP A 51 3.63 19.40 6.78
CA ASP A 51 2.32 19.71 6.18
C ASP A 51 1.58 18.45 5.74
N ALA A 52 2.31 17.46 5.24
CA ALA A 52 1.80 16.16 4.86
C ALA A 52 2.86 15.07 5.09
N ILE A 53 2.42 13.88 5.47
CA ILE A 53 3.27 12.70 5.65
C ILE A 53 2.76 11.63 4.68
N VAL A 54 3.51 11.40 3.62
CA VAL A 54 3.12 10.48 2.54
C VAL A 54 3.87 9.17 2.67
N CYS A 55 3.14 8.07 2.76
CA CYS A 55 3.74 6.75 2.87
C CYS A 55 3.21 5.81 1.76
N PRO A 56 4.10 5.20 0.94
CA PRO A 56 3.71 4.23 -0.09
C PRO A 56 3.45 2.84 0.51
N SER A 57 2.62 2.78 1.55
CA SER A 57 2.24 1.53 2.22
C SER A 57 0.95 1.72 3.00
N GLY A 58 -0.14 1.14 2.49
CA GLY A 58 -1.44 1.21 3.14
C GLY A 58 -1.45 0.62 4.55
N SER A 59 -0.68 -0.44 4.80
CA SER A 59 -0.58 -1.05 6.12
C SER A 59 0.10 -0.14 7.14
N CYS A 60 1.18 0.56 6.76
CA CYS A 60 1.85 1.51 7.64
C CYS A 60 0.97 2.74 7.93
N VAL A 61 0.31 3.27 6.90
CA VAL A 61 -0.62 4.40 7.07
C VAL A 61 -1.78 4.01 7.98
N SER A 62 -2.36 2.84 7.78
CA SER A 62 -3.42 2.32 8.65
C SER A 62 -2.95 2.18 10.10
N MET A 63 -1.75 1.66 10.32
CA MET A 63 -1.17 1.57 11.66
C MET A 63 -1.12 2.94 12.34
N VAL A 64 -0.63 3.97 11.64
CA VAL A 64 -0.53 5.33 12.20
C VAL A 64 -1.91 5.96 12.40
N LYS A 65 -2.80 5.91 11.39
CA LYS A 65 -4.11 6.58 11.45
C LYS A 65 -5.09 5.92 12.43
N ASN A 66 -5.09 4.58 12.49
CA ASN A 66 -6.17 3.84 13.14
C ASN A 66 -5.74 3.13 14.45
N HIS A 67 -4.44 2.83 14.62
CA HIS A 67 -3.99 1.99 15.73
C HIS A 67 -3.08 2.71 16.73
N TYR A 68 -2.37 3.77 16.35
CA TYR A 68 -1.52 4.52 17.28
C TYR A 68 -2.29 5.14 18.45
N ALA A 69 -3.57 5.49 18.28
CA ALA A 69 -4.40 5.99 19.36
C ALA A 69 -4.49 5.02 20.55
N HIS A 70 -4.42 3.70 20.30
CA HIS A 70 -4.35 2.68 21.32
C HIS A 70 -3.04 2.73 22.13
N LEU A 71 -1.93 3.12 21.48
CA LEU A 71 -0.61 3.20 22.12
C LEU A 71 -0.35 4.56 22.77
N LEU A 72 -0.80 5.65 22.12
CA LEU A 72 -0.48 7.04 22.44
C LEU A 72 -1.68 7.76 23.09
N HIS A 73 -2.21 7.20 24.14
CA HIS A 73 -3.35 7.78 24.87
C HIS A 73 -3.16 9.29 25.14
N ASP A 74 -4.16 10.11 24.81
CA ASP A 74 -4.21 11.55 25.05
C ASP A 74 -3.00 12.33 24.51
N ASN A 75 -2.39 11.88 23.43
CA ASN A 75 -1.23 12.53 22.79
C ASN A 75 -1.68 13.60 21.78
N ALA A 76 -1.74 14.86 22.20
CA ALA A 76 -2.20 15.96 21.36
C ALA A 76 -1.37 16.17 20.07
N PRO A 77 -0.01 16.08 20.06
CA PRO A 77 0.78 16.09 18.84
C PRO A 77 0.38 14.99 17.85
N TYR A 78 0.15 13.76 18.31
CA TYR A 78 -0.32 12.68 17.47
C TYR A 78 -1.70 12.99 16.87
N GLU A 79 -2.66 13.45 17.66
CA GLU A 79 -4.01 13.76 17.20
C GLU A 79 -4.03 14.84 16.11
N ALA A 80 -3.16 15.82 16.19
CA ALA A 80 -2.97 16.83 15.15
C ALA A 80 -2.35 16.22 13.88
N MET A 81 -1.26 15.45 14.05
CA MET A 81 -0.46 14.92 12.95
C MET A 81 -1.20 13.83 12.17
N ARG A 82 -1.99 12.95 12.81
CA ARG A 82 -2.60 11.79 12.15
C ARG A 82 -3.51 12.14 10.97
N THR A 83 -4.06 13.36 10.98
CA THR A 83 -4.89 13.87 9.88
C THR A 83 -4.07 14.28 8.66
N GLN A 84 -2.76 14.42 8.81
CA GLN A 84 -1.81 14.78 7.76
C GLN A 84 -1.06 13.56 7.20
N VAL A 85 -1.38 12.35 7.66
CA VAL A 85 -0.79 11.10 7.17
C VAL A 85 -1.63 10.56 6.03
N TYR A 86 -1.02 10.32 4.88
CA TYR A 86 -1.67 9.86 3.67
C TYR A 86 -0.99 8.62 3.09
N GLU A 87 -1.77 7.71 2.55
CA GLU A 87 -1.25 6.74 1.60
C GLU A 87 -0.94 7.44 0.28
N LEU A 88 0.03 6.97 -0.47
CA LEU A 88 0.50 7.63 -1.70
C LEU A 88 -0.65 7.91 -2.69
N CYS A 89 -1.48 6.93 -2.98
CA CYS A 89 -2.59 7.10 -3.93
C CYS A 89 -3.67 8.06 -3.38
N GLU A 90 -3.93 8.03 -2.07
CA GLU A 90 -4.79 8.99 -1.39
C GLU A 90 -4.26 10.41 -1.57
N PHE A 91 -2.97 10.61 -1.33
CA PHE A 91 -2.34 11.93 -1.46
C PHE A 91 -2.40 12.48 -2.90
N LEU A 92 -2.09 11.63 -3.88
CA LEU A 92 -2.12 12.03 -5.30
C LEU A 92 -3.53 12.41 -5.77
N VAL A 93 -4.56 11.66 -5.34
CA VAL A 93 -5.95 11.87 -5.79
C VAL A 93 -6.64 12.98 -4.99
N ASP A 94 -6.56 12.94 -3.65
CA ASP A 94 -7.38 13.81 -2.80
C ASP A 94 -6.72 15.14 -2.49
N VAL A 95 -5.38 15.15 -2.34
CA VAL A 95 -4.62 16.35 -1.95
C VAL A 95 -4.06 17.07 -3.17
N LEU A 96 -3.25 16.40 -3.98
CA LEU A 96 -2.67 16.98 -5.18
C LEU A 96 -3.67 17.09 -6.33
N LYS A 97 -4.70 16.22 -6.35
CA LYS A 97 -5.75 16.19 -7.38
C LYS A 97 -5.16 16.15 -8.78
N ILE A 98 -4.18 15.27 -8.99
CA ILE A 98 -3.55 15.13 -10.29
C ILE A 98 -4.56 14.65 -11.34
N GLU A 99 -4.49 15.21 -12.53
CA GLU A 99 -5.41 14.91 -13.63
C GLU A 99 -4.73 14.12 -14.76
N GLN A 100 -3.39 14.09 -14.78
CA GLN A 100 -2.63 13.39 -15.81
C GLN A 100 -1.25 12.95 -15.29
N LEU A 101 -0.78 11.84 -15.85
CA LEU A 101 0.60 11.35 -15.67
C LEU A 101 1.15 11.00 -17.05
N PRO A 102 2.18 11.71 -17.53
CA PRO A 102 2.73 11.51 -18.88
C PRO A 102 3.67 10.29 -18.93
N VAL A 103 3.20 9.16 -18.45
CA VAL A 103 3.92 7.89 -18.36
C VAL A 103 3.30 6.89 -19.33
N LYS A 104 4.15 6.16 -20.04
CA LYS A 104 3.74 5.07 -20.93
C LYS A 104 4.01 3.72 -20.26
N PHE A 105 2.97 2.90 -20.16
CA PHE A 105 3.05 1.58 -19.51
C PHE A 105 2.18 0.56 -20.25
N PRO A 106 2.62 0.03 -21.40
CA PRO A 106 1.81 -0.79 -22.29
C PRO A 106 1.75 -2.27 -21.84
N TYR A 107 1.33 -2.48 -20.61
CA TYR A 107 1.24 -3.82 -20.00
C TYR A 107 -0.15 -4.07 -19.42
N LYS A 108 -0.51 -5.36 -19.34
CA LYS A 108 -1.73 -5.79 -18.66
C LYS A 108 -1.49 -5.92 -17.17
N VAL A 109 -2.07 -4.98 -16.42
CA VAL A 109 -1.86 -4.78 -14.98
C VAL A 109 -2.93 -5.50 -14.17
N GLY A 110 -2.53 -6.31 -13.21
CA GLY A 110 -3.38 -6.88 -12.17
C GLY A 110 -3.19 -6.10 -10.87
N LEU A 111 -4.20 -5.34 -10.45
CA LEU A 111 -4.17 -4.57 -9.21
C LEU A 111 -4.59 -5.43 -8.02
N HIS A 112 -3.72 -5.55 -7.02
CA HIS A 112 -4.04 -6.12 -5.72
C HIS A 112 -4.34 -4.98 -4.73
N SER A 113 -5.61 -4.86 -4.31
CA SER A 113 -6.09 -3.71 -3.52
C SER A 113 -5.61 -3.67 -2.07
N SER A 114 -4.91 -4.68 -1.58
CA SER A 114 -4.48 -4.89 -0.19
C SER A 114 -5.60 -4.73 0.87
N CYS A 115 -5.52 -5.45 1.98
CA CYS A 115 -6.59 -5.42 2.99
C CYS A 115 -6.67 -4.05 3.70
N HIS A 116 -5.52 -3.48 4.06
CA HIS A 116 -5.48 -2.19 4.75
C HIS A 116 -5.90 -1.04 3.81
N GLY A 117 -5.43 -1.05 2.55
CA GLY A 117 -5.85 -0.07 1.56
C GLY A 117 -7.36 -0.10 1.33
N LEU A 118 -7.92 -1.30 1.16
CA LEU A 118 -9.33 -1.48 0.84
C LEU A 118 -10.26 -1.25 2.04
N ARG A 119 -10.03 -1.95 3.18
CA ARG A 119 -10.97 -2.01 4.30
C ARG A 119 -10.73 -0.94 5.36
N GLU A 120 -9.49 -0.56 5.62
CA GLU A 120 -9.17 0.40 6.68
C GLU A 120 -9.02 1.84 6.16
N LEU A 121 -8.30 2.03 5.06
CA LEU A 121 -8.08 3.36 4.46
C LEU A 121 -9.14 3.76 3.43
N ARG A 122 -9.95 2.83 2.97
CA ARG A 122 -11.02 3.09 1.98
C ARG A 122 -10.48 3.74 0.70
N LEU A 123 -9.38 3.21 0.16
CA LEU A 123 -8.81 3.67 -1.11
C LEU A 123 -9.61 3.20 -2.32
N ALA A 124 -10.45 2.20 -2.12
CA ALA A 124 -11.37 1.67 -3.13
C ALA A 124 -12.66 1.14 -2.47
N SER A 125 -13.73 0.99 -3.27
CA SER A 125 -14.94 0.28 -2.86
C SER A 125 -14.66 -1.20 -2.74
N ASP A 126 -15.07 -1.79 -1.64
CA ASP A 126 -15.09 -3.24 -1.44
C ASP A 126 -16.40 -3.85 -1.98
N THR A 127 -16.40 -5.14 -2.31
CA THR A 127 -17.59 -5.85 -2.80
C THR A 127 -18.58 -6.20 -1.68
N GLU A 128 -18.18 -6.05 -0.43
CA GLU A 128 -18.98 -6.35 0.77
C GLU A 128 -19.99 -5.22 1.08
N ARG A 129 -19.80 -4.04 0.52
CA ARG A 129 -20.60 -2.84 0.77
C ARG A 129 -21.29 -2.37 -0.50
N ASN A 130 -22.57 -2.04 -0.40
CA ASN A 130 -23.32 -1.46 -1.50
C ASN A 130 -23.12 0.06 -1.55
N THR A 131 -21.90 0.48 -1.94
CA THR A 131 -21.50 1.89 -2.11
C THR A 131 -21.20 2.19 -3.57
N GLU A 132 -21.15 3.46 -3.94
CA GLU A 132 -20.68 3.88 -5.25
C GLU A 132 -19.27 3.32 -5.51
N CYS A 133 -19.07 2.81 -6.73
CA CYS A 133 -17.82 2.16 -7.10
C CYS A 133 -16.74 3.21 -7.37
N PHE A 134 -15.64 3.14 -6.64
CA PHE A 134 -14.44 3.94 -6.86
C PHE A 134 -13.18 3.13 -6.53
N ASN A 135 -12.04 3.53 -7.10
CA ASN A 135 -10.74 2.91 -6.81
C ASN A 135 -9.61 3.90 -7.17
N LYS A 136 -9.05 4.56 -6.15
CA LYS A 136 -8.01 5.59 -6.34
C LYS A 136 -6.73 5.05 -6.98
N PRO A 137 -6.16 3.89 -6.56
CA PRO A 137 -5.04 3.27 -7.27
C PRO A 137 -5.33 3.01 -8.75
N ARG A 138 -6.52 2.50 -9.07
CA ARG A 138 -6.92 2.24 -10.45
C ARG A 138 -7.07 3.54 -11.25
N GLN A 139 -7.69 4.56 -10.67
CA GLN A 139 -7.84 5.89 -11.28
C GLN A 139 -6.48 6.47 -11.71
N LEU A 140 -5.44 6.33 -10.89
CA LEU A 140 -4.10 6.78 -11.22
C LEU A 140 -3.47 5.98 -12.37
N LEU A 141 -3.62 4.66 -12.35
CA LEU A 141 -3.12 3.78 -13.40
C LEU A 141 -3.86 4.01 -14.73
N GLU A 142 -5.15 4.39 -14.72
CA GLU A 142 -5.92 4.74 -15.91
C GLU A 142 -5.43 6.01 -16.63
N MET A 143 -4.63 6.85 -15.95
CA MET A 143 -4.00 8.02 -16.57
C MET A 143 -2.81 7.66 -17.47
N LEU A 144 -2.29 6.43 -17.36
CA LEU A 144 -1.08 6.00 -18.08
C LEU A 144 -1.40 5.55 -19.52
N GLU A 145 -0.53 5.90 -20.45
CA GLU A 145 -0.70 5.50 -21.86
C GLU A 145 -0.43 3.99 -22.05
N GLY A 146 -1.43 3.29 -22.58
CA GLY A 146 -1.28 1.90 -23.01
C GLY A 146 -1.53 0.86 -21.91
N VAL A 147 -1.90 1.27 -20.71
CA VAL A 147 -2.27 0.35 -19.62
C VAL A 147 -3.54 -0.41 -19.97
N GLU A 148 -3.53 -1.72 -19.75
CA GLU A 148 -4.71 -2.58 -19.75
C GLU A 148 -4.91 -3.19 -18.37
N PHE A 149 -6.17 -3.49 -17.99
CA PHE A 149 -6.44 -4.11 -16.69
C PHE A 149 -6.82 -5.57 -16.82
N SER A 150 -6.32 -6.36 -15.87
CA SER A 150 -6.74 -7.74 -15.68
C SER A 150 -8.05 -7.79 -14.90
N GLU A 151 -9.06 -8.47 -15.45
CA GLU A 151 -10.34 -8.66 -14.77
C GLU A 151 -10.23 -9.85 -13.79
N LEU A 152 -10.01 -9.51 -12.53
CA LEU A 152 -9.88 -10.49 -11.45
C LEU A 152 -11.27 -10.98 -10.99
N ARG A 153 -11.38 -12.25 -10.66
CA ARG A 153 -12.64 -12.83 -10.17
C ARG A 153 -12.89 -12.50 -8.69
N ARG A 154 -11.80 -12.38 -7.90
CA ARG A 154 -11.83 -12.17 -6.45
C ARG A 154 -11.07 -10.90 -6.10
N VAL A 155 -11.65 -9.75 -6.46
CA VAL A 155 -11.00 -8.43 -6.36
C VAL A 155 -10.55 -8.07 -4.94
N ASP A 156 -11.30 -8.51 -3.91
CA ASP A 156 -11.09 -8.18 -2.50
C ASP A 156 -10.29 -9.25 -1.73
N GLU A 157 -9.75 -10.25 -2.43
CA GLU A 157 -9.05 -11.35 -1.79
C GLU A 157 -7.72 -10.92 -1.18
N CYS A 158 -7.46 -11.39 0.05
CA CYS A 158 -6.19 -11.15 0.74
C CYS A 158 -5.03 -11.91 0.09
N CYS A 159 -3.82 -11.31 0.11
CA CYS A 159 -2.60 -11.98 -0.35
C CYS A 159 -2.11 -13.11 0.58
N GLY A 160 -2.60 -13.15 1.83
CA GLY A 160 -2.18 -14.12 2.83
C GLY A 160 -0.93 -13.73 3.64
N PHE A 161 -0.31 -12.58 3.43
CA PHE A 161 0.89 -12.20 4.17
C PHE A 161 0.63 -12.06 5.69
N GLY A 162 -0.28 -11.15 6.09
CA GLY A 162 -0.70 -10.96 7.47
C GLY A 162 0.42 -10.64 8.49
N GLY A 163 1.58 -10.17 8.04
CA GLY A 163 2.72 -9.88 8.90
C GLY A 163 3.28 -11.15 9.55
N THR A 164 3.21 -11.24 10.89
CA THR A 164 3.65 -12.42 11.66
C THR A 164 2.89 -13.70 11.31
N PHE A 165 1.66 -13.59 10.80
CA PHE A 165 0.87 -14.71 10.32
C PHE A 165 1.59 -15.54 9.24
N ALA A 166 2.33 -14.89 8.34
CA ALA A 166 3.12 -15.58 7.32
C ALA A 166 4.23 -16.48 7.90
N VAL A 167 4.62 -16.26 9.15
CA VAL A 167 5.64 -17.04 9.88
C VAL A 167 4.97 -18.11 10.76
N SER A 168 3.92 -17.73 11.51
CA SER A 168 3.23 -18.66 12.41
C SER A 168 2.36 -19.68 11.67
N GLU A 169 1.76 -19.27 10.56
CA GLU A 169 0.80 -20.07 9.77
C GLU A 169 1.25 -20.21 8.31
N GLU A 170 2.52 -20.56 8.08
CA GLU A 170 3.16 -20.60 6.75
C GLU A 170 2.33 -21.35 5.71
N ALA A 171 1.79 -22.52 6.05
CA ALA A 171 1.04 -23.36 5.12
C ALA A 171 -0.23 -22.66 4.62
N VAL A 172 -0.96 -22.02 5.51
CA VAL A 172 -2.20 -21.28 5.18
C VAL A 172 -1.86 -20.02 4.39
N SER A 173 -0.88 -19.24 4.85
CA SER A 173 -0.39 -18.04 4.19
C SER A 173 0.03 -18.30 2.75
N CYS A 174 0.86 -19.34 2.53
CA CYS A 174 1.29 -19.75 1.19
C CYS A 174 0.12 -20.21 0.30
N THR A 175 -0.88 -20.90 0.86
CA THR A 175 -2.06 -21.35 0.11
C THR A 175 -2.87 -20.13 -0.36
N MET A 176 -3.17 -19.18 0.54
CA MET A 176 -3.87 -17.95 0.20
C MET A 176 -3.14 -17.14 -0.88
N GLY A 177 -1.82 -17.01 -0.75
CA GLY A 177 -1.02 -16.30 -1.75
C GLY A 177 -1.01 -17.00 -3.12
N ARG A 178 -0.96 -18.33 -3.17
CA ARG A 178 -1.07 -19.09 -4.42
C ARG A 178 -2.43 -18.95 -5.07
N ASP A 179 -3.51 -18.94 -4.29
CA ASP A 179 -4.86 -18.71 -4.80
C ASP A 179 -4.97 -17.32 -5.42
N ARG A 180 -4.39 -16.30 -4.77
CA ARG A 180 -4.32 -14.94 -5.30
C ARG A 180 -3.50 -14.86 -6.59
N VAL A 181 -2.33 -15.50 -6.65
CA VAL A 181 -1.50 -15.59 -7.88
C VAL A 181 -2.23 -16.33 -9.00
N ALA A 182 -2.98 -17.37 -8.67
CA ALA A 182 -3.76 -18.12 -9.65
C ALA A 182 -4.87 -17.27 -10.29
N ASP A 183 -5.54 -16.41 -9.53
CA ASP A 183 -6.54 -15.48 -10.06
C ASP A 183 -5.90 -14.48 -11.04
N HIS A 184 -4.75 -13.92 -10.70
CA HIS A 184 -3.99 -13.05 -11.61
C HIS A 184 -3.54 -13.77 -12.89
N LEU A 185 -3.06 -15.00 -12.77
CA LEU A 185 -2.67 -15.82 -13.94
C LEU A 185 -3.86 -16.09 -14.86
N GLN A 186 -5.02 -16.46 -14.30
CA GLN A 186 -6.24 -16.71 -15.07
C GLN A 186 -6.75 -15.46 -15.79
N ALA A 187 -6.57 -14.29 -15.19
CA ALA A 187 -6.90 -13.00 -15.77
C ALA A 187 -5.87 -12.50 -16.81
N GLY A 188 -4.77 -13.23 -17.00
CA GLY A 188 -3.71 -12.89 -17.95
C GLY A 188 -2.86 -11.70 -17.53
N THR A 189 -2.69 -11.48 -16.23
CA THR A 189 -1.85 -10.41 -15.67
C THR A 189 -0.39 -10.58 -16.11
N GLN A 190 0.18 -9.52 -16.67
CA GLN A 190 1.59 -9.41 -16.99
C GLN A 190 2.37 -8.77 -15.83
N VAL A 191 1.83 -7.69 -15.27
CA VAL A 191 2.41 -6.98 -14.13
C VAL A 191 1.42 -6.97 -12.98
N LEU A 192 1.79 -7.55 -11.84
CA LEU A 192 1.04 -7.48 -10.59
C LEU A 192 1.51 -6.29 -9.77
N THR A 193 0.60 -5.41 -9.38
CA THR A 193 0.90 -4.22 -8.59
C THR A 193 0.01 -4.08 -7.37
N ALA A 194 0.50 -3.35 -6.39
CA ALA A 194 -0.21 -2.95 -5.17
C ALA A 194 0.44 -1.71 -4.54
N GLY A 195 -0.26 -1.04 -3.63
CA GLY A 195 0.25 0.02 -2.76
C GLY A 195 0.90 -0.49 -1.46
N ASP A 196 1.08 -1.80 -1.30
CA ASP A 196 1.70 -2.41 -0.12
C ASP A 196 2.84 -3.35 -0.51
N MET A 197 4.09 -2.94 -0.23
CA MET A 197 5.27 -3.76 -0.54
C MET A 197 5.25 -5.09 0.21
N SER A 198 4.64 -5.18 1.38
CA SER A 198 4.52 -6.41 2.15
C SER A 198 3.71 -7.49 1.41
N CYS A 199 2.58 -7.10 0.81
CA CYS A 199 1.79 -7.98 -0.06
C CYS A 199 2.58 -8.39 -1.30
N LEU A 200 3.24 -7.42 -1.96
CA LEU A 200 4.04 -7.68 -3.16
C LEU A 200 5.22 -8.61 -2.89
N MET A 201 5.93 -8.42 -1.77
CA MET A 201 7.05 -9.28 -1.37
C MET A 201 6.59 -10.74 -1.20
N HIS A 202 5.45 -10.96 -0.54
CA HIS A 202 4.89 -12.29 -0.34
C HIS A 202 4.49 -12.94 -1.68
N LEU A 203 3.72 -12.24 -2.50
CA LEU A 203 3.29 -12.73 -3.81
C LEU A 203 4.48 -12.94 -4.77
N ALA A 204 5.46 -12.03 -4.80
CA ALA A 204 6.68 -12.18 -5.59
C ALA A 204 7.50 -13.40 -5.16
N GLY A 205 7.56 -13.70 -3.85
CA GLY A 205 8.21 -14.90 -3.32
C GLY A 205 7.58 -16.17 -3.88
N LEU A 206 6.24 -16.26 -3.88
CA LEU A 206 5.49 -17.40 -4.42
C LEU A 206 5.60 -17.48 -5.95
N ILE A 207 5.48 -16.37 -6.65
CA ILE A 207 5.63 -16.28 -8.11
C ILE A 207 7.01 -16.82 -8.54
N ARG A 208 8.08 -16.40 -7.87
CA ARG A 208 9.44 -16.88 -8.14
C ARG A 208 9.60 -18.36 -7.82
N ARG A 209 9.12 -18.81 -6.66
CA ARG A 209 9.20 -20.22 -6.23
C ARG A 209 8.48 -21.13 -7.19
N ASP A 210 7.28 -20.73 -7.65
CA ASP A 210 6.43 -21.52 -8.53
C ASP A 210 6.70 -21.23 -10.03
N LYS A 211 7.74 -20.41 -10.34
CA LYS A 211 8.19 -20.04 -11.70
C LYS A 211 7.05 -19.50 -12.58
N ARG A 212 6.22 -18.62 -12.04
CA ARG A 212 5.10 -18.01 -12.77
C ARG A 212 5.55 -16.79 -13.58
N PRO A 213 5.00 -16.59 -14.80
CA PRO A 213 5.39 -15.52 -15.70
C PRO A 213 4.66 -14.19 -15.39
N ILE A 214 4.74 -13.73 -14.14
CA ILE A 214 4.17 -12.44 -13.72
C ILE A 214 5.33 -11.60 -13.17
N HIS A 215 5.46 -10.38 -13.68
CA HIS A 215 6.35 -9.37 -13.10
C HIS A 215 5.65 -8.69 -11.92
N VAL A 216 6.39 -8.28 -10.90
CA VAL A 216 5.83 -7.64 -9.71
C VAL A 216 6.48 -6.28 -9.54
N MET A 217 5.67 -5.22 -9.51
CA MET A 217 6.11 -3.84 -9.33
C MET A 217 5.23 -3.13 -8.30
N HIS A 218 5.83 -2.27 -7.48
CA HIS A 218 5.06 -1.39 -6.63
C HIS A 218 4.36 -0.31 -7.48
N ILE A 219 3.16 0.12 -7.08
CA ILE A 219 2.41 1.13 -7.84
C ILE A 219 3.21 2.43 -8.04
N ALA A 220 4.00 2.85 -7.05
CA ALA A 220 4.86 4.01 -7.15
C ALA A 220 5.91 3.90 -8.26
N GLU A 221 6.42 2.68 -8.54
CA GLU A 221 7.39 2.45 -9.62
C GLU A 221 6.72 2.65 -10.98
N ILE A 222 5.51 2.12 -11.14
CA ILE A 222 4.73 2.28 -12.37
C ILE A 222 4.39 3.76 -12.60
N LEU A 223 3.89 4.45 -11.58
CA LEU A 223 3.50 5.86 -11.68
C LEU A 223 4.70 6.80 -11.92
N ALA A 224 5.90 6.41 -11.45
CA ALA A 224 7.14 7.13 -11.69
C ALA A 224 7.78 6.80 -13.06
N GLY A 225 7.21 5.89 -13.84
CA GLY A 225 7.70 5.50 -15.17
C GLY A 225 8.89 4.54 -15.14
N TYR A 226 9.05 3.75 -14.10
CA TYR A 226 10.04 2.67 -14.05
C TYR A 226 9.58 1.49 -14.91
N GLU A 227 10.55 0.79 -15.55
CA GLU A 227 10.33 -0.36 -16.43
C GLU A 227 10.78 -1.68 -15.78
#